data_5f97a409bdda33f9e08cd05ab5314b10
#
_entry.id   5f97a409bdda33f9e08cd05ab5314b10
#
_cell.length_a   1.000
_cell.length_b   1.000
_cell.length_c   1.000
_cell.angle_alpha   90.00
_cell.angle_beta   90.00
_cell.angle_gamma   90.00
#
_symmetry.space_group_name_H-M   'P 1'
#
loop_
_entity.id
_entity.type
_entity.pdbx_description
1 polymer ?
#
loop_
_entity_poly.entity_id
_entity_poly.type
_entity_poly.pdbx_seq_one_letter_code
_entity_poly.pdbx_strand_id
1 'polypeptide(L)'
;MTMKWMTTTAIAAISVLGFAGAASAAGELNIYNWGDYTSPELIKKFEEQFDVKVTITDYDSNDTALAKVRAGGHGFDIVVPSANYMPIWINECLLLEARPDQMENFKNVDPRWADVEWDPGRRYSVPWQWGVTGIGVNTKFYNGDINTSAIFLDPPEELVGKLNVTPEMNDVLFATIKYFGGDWCTTDKEVLKKVRDKLVEAKAKWLAMDYSVTDKLPTGDYAGVYYWNGAIMRSRLQNPDVKFGYPKEGYPVFMDSVVILKDAKNVDNAKAFMNFIMAPENAAMLSNFAKYANGIKGSEQFMDKEMQGAPELVIPAELESAGEFLLSCEPDVQQLYTRIWTEVQK
;
A
#
# COMPACT_ATOMS: atom_id res chain seq x y z
N MET A 1 18.39 90.84 -33.27
CA MET A 1 18.33 89.54 -33.98
C MET A 1 18.59 88.51 -32.98
N THR A 2 17.53 87.95 -32.38
CA THR A 2 17.57 87.06 -31.23
C THR A 2 17.15 85.61 -31.67
N MET A 3 18.09 84.71 -31.61
CA MET A 3 17.91 83.33 -32.00
C MET A 3 17.41 82.52 -30.80
N LYS A 4 16.18 81.96 -30.87
CA LYS A 4 15.60 81.06 -29.84
C LYS A 4 16.08 79.66 -30.09
N TRP A 5 16.68 79.10 -29.10
CA TRP A 5 17.00 77.67 -29.04
C TRP A 5 15.79 76.84 -28.48
N MET A 6 15.32 75.86 -29.24
CA MET A 6 14.30 74.88 -28.82
C MET A 6 15.03 73.66 -28.29
N THR A 7 14.86 73.41 -27.03
CA THR A 7 15.32 72.13 -26.37
C THR A 7 14.22 71.10 -26.51
N THR A 8 14.51 70.01 -27.23
CA THR A 8 13.63 68.87 -27.39
C THR A 8 13.98 67.84 -26.25
N THR A 9 13.04 67.64 -25.33
CA THR A 9 13.17 66.68 -24.27
C THR A 9 12.69 65.32 -24.79
N ALA A 10 13.60 64.33 -24.92
CA ALA A 10 13.25 62.94 -25.26
C ALA A 10 12.89 62.18 -23.96
N ILE A 11 11.63 61.74 -23.89
CA ILE A 11 11.16 60.84 -22.79
C ILE A 11 11.52 59.41 -23.20
N ALA A 12 12.47 58.82 -22.52
CA ALA A 12 12.80 57.37 -22.65
C ALA A 12 11.79 56.58 -21.81
N ALA A 13 10.89 55.84 -22.48
CA ALA A 13 10.02 54.85 -21.82
C ALA A 13 10.83 53.59 -21.50
N ILE A 14 11.12 53.36 -20.23
CA ILE A 14 11.73 52.13 -19.75
C ILE A 14 10.61 51.07 -19.62
N SER A 15 10.56 50.13 -20.56
CA SER A 15 9.71 48.97 -20.49
C SER A 15 10.34 47.97 -19.47
N VAL A 16 9.76 47.89 -18.27
CA VAL A 16 10.10 46.83 -17.29
C VAL A 16 9.43 45.54 -17.80
N LEU A 17 10.22 44.71 -18.47
CA LEU A 17 9.87 43.29 -18.71
C LEU A 17 9.93 42.57 -17.36
N GLY A 18 8.78 42.38 -16.75
CA GLY A 18 8.63 41.47 -15.61
C GLY A 18 8.94 40.05 -16.06
N PHE A 19 10.12 39.53 -15.71
CA PHE A 19 10.39 38.09 -15.70
C PHE A 19 9.48 37.48 -14.64
N ALA A 20 8.37 36.87 -15.06
CA ALA A 20 7.69 35.89 -14.24
C ALA A 20 8.66 34.68 -14.12
N GLY A 21 9.54 34.72 -13.15
CA GLY A 21 10.32 33.55 -12.75
C GLY A 21 9.33 32.49 -12.37
N ALA A 22 9.32 31.36 -13.08
CA ALA A 22 8.70 30.15 -12.55
C ALA A 22 9.36 29.93 -11.17
N ALA A 23 8.56 30.05 -10.10
CA ALA A 23 9.02 29.69 -8.77
C ALA A 23 9.42 28.21 -8.85
N SER A 24 10.72 27.93 -8.80
CA SER A 24 11.21 26.56 -8.62
C SER A 24 10.85 26.18 -7.20
N ALA A 25 10.20 25.03 -7.02
CA ALA A 25 9.93 24.49 -5.70
C ALA A 25 11.23 24.52 -4.86
N ALA A 26 11.12 24.88 -3.55
CA ALA A 26 12.27 25.03 -2.68
C ALA A 26 12.95 23.70 -2.34
N GLY A 27 12.35 22.57 -2.71
CA GLY A 27 12.90 21.24 -2.45
C GLY A 27 12.25 20.12 -3.27
N GLU A 28 12.76 18.93 -3.06
CA GLU A 28 12.26 17.70 -3.69
C GLU A 28 11.93 16.66 -2.63
N LEU A 29 11.06 15.71 -2.98
CA LEU A 29 10.77 14.50 -2.19
C LEU A 29 10.48 13.35 -3.15
N ASN A 30 11.25 12.27 -3.05
CA ASN A 30 11.13 11.09 -3.89
C ASN A 30 10.57 9.93 -3.06
N ILE A 31 9.34 9.50 -3.37
CA ILE A 31 8.61 8.46 -2.64
C ILE A 31 8.53 7.19 -3.49
N TYR A 32 8.93 6.07 -2.93
CA TYR A 32 8.79 4.74 -3.52
C TYR A 32 7.66 4.00 -2.78
N ASN A 33 6.53 3.77 -3.45
CA ASN A 33 5.32 3.26 -2.83
C ASN A 33 4.64 2.21 -3.73
N TRP A 34 3.62 1.56 -3.20
CA TRP A 34 2.74 0.66 -3.94
C TRP A 34 1.96 1.42 -5.01
N GLY A 35 1.67 0.75 -6.13
CA GLY A 35 0.79 1.29 -7.16
C GLY A 35 -0.64 1.55 -6.65
N ASP A 36 -1.30 2.58 -7.18
CA ASP A 36 -2.68 2.97 -6.81
C ASP A 36 -2.92 3.20 -5.31
N TYR A 37 -1.91 3.68 -4.60
CA TYR A 37 -1.92 3.75 -3.13
C TYR A 37 -1.66 5.15 -2.56
N THR A 38 -1.27 6.09 -3.42
CA THR A 38 -0.96 7.48 -3.04
C THR A 38 -1.95 8.44 -3.67
N SER A 39 -2.70 9.19 -2.86
CA SER A 39 -3.66 10.20 -3.36
C SER A 39 -2.94 11.35 -4.09
N PRO A 40 -3.23 11.59 -5.38
CA PRO A 40 -2.68 12.74 -6.09
C PRO A 40 -3.06 14.08 -5.46
N GLU A 41 -4.28 14.17 -4.90
CA GLU A 41 -4.77 15.39 -4.23
C GLU A 41 -4.00 15.65 -2.93
N LEU A 42 -3.67 14.60 -2.17
CA LEU A 42 -2.82 14.71 -0.98
C LEU A 42 -1.43 15.21 -1.33
N ILE A 43 -0.84 14.66 -2.40
CA ILE A 43 0.48 15.10 -2.88
C ILE A 43 0.45 16.56 -3.28
N LYS A 44 -0.53 16.96 -4.08
CA LYS A 44 -0.71 18.37 -4.47
C LYS A 44 -0.83 19.29 -3.25
N LYS A 45 -1.63 18.90 -2.23
CA LYS A 45 -1.76 19.65 -0.97
C LYS A 45 -0.42 19.80 -0.25
N PHE A 46 0.39 18.74 -0.20
CA PHE A 46 1.72 18.78 0.39
C PHE A 46 2.66 19.71 -0.40
N GLU A 47 2.71 19.57 -1.71
CA GLU A 47 3.53 20.42 -2.60
C GLU A 47 3.22 21.90 -2.43
N GLU A 48 1.92 22.25 -2.41
CA GLU A 48 1.47 23.65 -2.22
C GLU A 48 1.79 24.20 -0.82
N GLN A 49 1.70 23.36 0.22
CA GLN A 49 1.93 23.79 1.61
C GLN A 49 3.41 23.97 1.93
N PHE A 50 4.29 23.13 1.37
CA PHE A 50 5.70 23.07 1.73
C PHE A 50 6.65 23.61 0.64
N ASP A 51 6.11 24.01 -0.52
CA ASP A 51 6.89 24.40 -1.71
C ASP A 51 7.91 23.32 -2.12
N VAL A 52 7.46 22.07 -2.14
CA VAL A 52 8.26 20.87 -2.44
C VAL A 52 7.69 20.16 -3.64
N LYS A 53 8.53 19.75 -4.59
CA LYS A 53 8.11 18.88 -5.69
C LYS A 53 8.20 17.42 -5.26
N VAL A 54 7.09 16.67 -5.36
CA VAL A 54 7.05 15.25 -5.03
C VAL A 54 7.07 14.39 -6.29
N THR A 55 7.89 13.34 -6.28
CA THR A 55 7.91 12.31 -7.33
C THR A 55 7.54 10.97 -6.70
N ILE A 56 6.52 10.31 -7.25
CA ILE A 56 6.12 8.95 -6.85
C ILE A 56 6.66 7.97 -7.87
N THR A 57 7.26 6.89 -7.38
CA THR A 57 7.63 5.71 -8.17
C THR A 57 6.93 4.51 -7.57
N ASP A 58 6.29 3.68 -8.40
CA ASP A 58 5.49 2.56 -7.93
C ASP A 58 6.28 1.26 -7.89
N TYR A 59 5.88 0.35 -6.99
CA TYR A 59 6.28 -1.05 -6.96
C TYR A 59 5.07 -1.97 -6.69
N ASP A 60 5.26 -3.26 -6.94
CA ASP A 60 4.21 -4.28 -6.89
C ASP A 60 4.41 -5.35 -5.81
N SER A 61 5.57 -5.37 -5.14
CA SER A 61 5.86 -6.30 -4.05
C SER A 61 6.93 -5.76 -3.10
N ASN A 62 6.87 -6.19 -1.83
CA ASN A 62 7.91 -5.87 -0.86
C ASN A 62 9.30 -6.37 -1.31
N ASP A 63 9.36 -7.51 -1.98
CA ASP A 63 10.62 -8.07 -2.49
C ASP A 63 11.24 -7.17 -3.57
N THR A 64 10.42 -6.65 -4.50
CA THR A 64 10.86 -5.69 -5.51
C THR A 64 11.39 -4.42 -4.87
N ALA A 65 10.67 -3.86 -3.89
CA ALA A 65 11.08 -2.65 -3.18
C ALA A 65 12.40 -2.85 -2.44
N LEU A 66 12.52 -3.94 -1.67
CA LEU A 66 13.72 -4.26 -0.90
C LEU A 66 14.94 -4.50 -1.80
N ALA A 67 14.78 -5.29 -2.86
CA ALA A 67 15.86 -5.56 -3.83
C ALA A 67 16.37 -4.27 -4.50
N LYS A 68 15.46 -3.36 -4.86
CA LYS A 68 15.79 -2.07 -5.47
C LYS A 68 16.62 -1.20 -4.54
N VAL A 69 16.24 -1.12 -3.26
CA VAL A 69 16.96 -0.29 -2.28
C VAL A 69 18.32 -0.91 -1.92
N ARG A 70 18.39 -2.24 -1.75
CA ARG A 70 19.66 -2.97 -1.52
C ARG A 70 20.69 -2.75 -2.64
N ALA A 71 20.23 -2.60 -3.87
CA ALA A 71 21.13 -2.32 -5.01
C ALA A 71 21.79 -0.93 -4.94
N GLY A 72 21.26 -0.02 -4.13
CA GLY A 72 21.77 1.35 -3.97
C GLY A 72 21.52 2.26 -5.17
N GLY A 73 21.81 3.55 -5.02
CA GLY A 73 21.74 4.53 -6.10
C GLY A 73 20.31 4.78 -6.63
N HIS A 74 19.28 4.42 -5.85
CA HIS A 74 17.87 4.50 -6.25
C HIS A 74 17.30 5.92 -6.23
N GLY A 75 17.86 6.81 -5.39
CA GLY A 75 17.45 8.23 -5.29
C GLY A 75 16.13 8.49 -4.55
N PHE A 76 15.57 7.48 -3.88
CA PHE A 76 14.36 7.62 -3.07
C PHE A 76 14.68 8.16 -1.67
N ASP A 77 13.72 8.89 -1.08
CA ASP A 77 13.81 9.39 0.30
C ASP A 77 12.91 8.56 1.23
N ILE A 78 11.73 8.19 0.75
CA ILE A 78 10.71 7.44 1.48
C ILE A 78 10.44 6.11 0.76
N VAL A 79 10.17 5.07 1.56
CA VAL A 79 9.56 3.81 1.10
C VAL A 79 8.42 3.43 2.06
N VAL A 80 7.48 2.58 1.61
CA VAL A 80 6.27 2.21 2.37
C VAL A 80 6.16 0.68 2.51
N PRO A 81 7.05 0.03 3.30
CA PRO A 81 7.03 -1.41 3.48
C PRO A 81 5.87 -1.88 4.37
N SER A 82 5.49 -3.14 4.18
CA SER A 82 4.58 -3.83 5.07
C SER A 82 5.25 -4.28 6.38
N ALA A 83 4.45 -4.44 7.44
CA ALA A 83 4.90 -4.78 8.79
C ALA A 83 5.84 -5.99 8.84
N ASN A 84 5.56 -7.04 8.07
CA ASN A 84 6.35 -8.26 8.01
C ASN A 84 7.74 -8.08 7.37
N TYR A 85 7.96 -7.00 6.63
CA TYR A 85 9.28 -6.67 6.08
C TYR A 85 10.06 -5.67 6.94
N MET A 86 9.40 -4.93 7.84
CA MET A 86 10.04 -3.91 8.67
C MET A 86 11.27 -4.40 9.44
N PRO A 87 11.27 -5.59 10.09
CA PRO A 87 12.47 -6.10 10.76
C PRO A 87 13.67 -6.29 9.82
N ILE A 88 13.44 -6.66 8.56
CA ILE A 88 14.50 -6.81 7.56
C ILE A 88 15.11 -5.44 7.25
N TRP A 89 14.29 -4.44 6.99
CA TRP A 89 14.73 -3.07 6.70
C TRP A 89 15.54 -2.47 7.86
N ILE A 90 15.11 -2.71 9.11
CA ILE A 90 15.78 -2.21 10.31
C ILE A 90 17.11 -2.94 10.54
N ASN A 91 17.10 -4.28 10.48
CA ASN A 91 18.28 -5.11 10.76
C ASN A 91 19.40 -4.92 9.72
N GLU A 92 19.04 -4.62 8.47
CA GLU A 92 19.99 -4.31 7.41
C GLU A 92 20.45 -2.83 7.41
N CYS A 93 20.00 -2.05 8.41
CA CYS A 93 20.36 -0.64 8.56
C CYS A 93 20.00 0.21 7.33
N LEU A 94 18.91 -0.13 6.62
CA LEU A 94 18.45 0.59 5.43
C LEU A 94 17.61 1.84 5.78
N LEU A 95 17.17 1.97 7.04
CA LEU A 95 16.29 3.04 7.49
C LEU A 95 17.00 4.09 8.34
N LEU A 96 16.52 5.32 8.23
CA LEU A 96 16.86 6.42 9.13
C LEU A 96 15.96 6.35 10.37
N GLU A 97 16.52 6.40 11.58
CA GLU A 97 15.75 6.57 12.81
C GLU A 97 15.20 8.01 12.87
N ALA A 98 14.01 8.19 12.29
CA ALA A 98 13.39 9.51 12.10
C ALA A 98 12.72 10.05 13.36
N ARG A 99 12.44 9.19 14.37
CA ARG A 99 11.76 9.50 15.64
C ARG A 99 10.41 10.17 15.43
N PRO A 100 9.51 9.56 14.63
CA PRO A 100 8.17 10.12 14.42
C PRO A 100 7.33 10.20 15.69
N ASP A 101 7.64 9.39 16.72
CA ASP A 101 7.06 9.47 18.06
C ASP A 101 7.23 10.85 18.71
N GLN A 102 8.18 11.67 18.26
CA GLN A 102 8.44 13.03 18.72
C GLN A 102 7.80 14.11 17.82
N MET A 103 7.15 13.73 16.73
CA MET A 103 6.50 14.68 15.82
C MET A 103 5.14 15.16 16.38
N GLU A 104 4.77 16.40 16.04
CA GLU A 104 3.56 17.06 16.57
C GLU A 104 2.29 16.24 16.37
N ASN A 105 2.11 15.69 15.17
CA ASN A 105 0.90 14.95 14.79
C ASN A 105 0.90 13.49 15.24
N PHE A 106 1.96 12.97 15.85
CA PHE A 106 2.00 11.60 16.37
C PHE A 106 0.90 11.35 17.43
N LYS A 107 0.48 12.37 18.16
CA LYS A 107 -0.65 12.32 19.11
C LYS A 107 -1.97 11.82 18.48
N ASN A 108 -2.08 11.90 17.16
CA ASN A 108 -3.25 11.45 16.40
C ASN A 108 -3.17 9.96 16.02
N VAL A 109 -2.02 9.32 16.15
CA VAL A 109 -1.89 7.88 15.89
C VAL A 109 -2.82 7.13 16.85
N ASP A 110 -3.61 6.19 16.31
CA ASP A 110 -4.48 5.34 17.12
C ASP A 110 -3.61 4.52 18.10
N PRO A 111 -3.98 4.41 19.40
CA PRO A 111 -3.20 3.66 20.39
C PRO A 111 -2.83 2.24 19.97
N ARG A 112 -3.65 1.57 19.16
CA ARG A 112 -3.35 0.24 18.59
C ARG A 112 -2.11 0.24 17.69
N TRP A 113 -1.78 1.37 17.08
CA TRP A 113 -0.70 1.54 16.12
C TRP A 113 0.44 2.41 16.65
N ALA A 114 0.31 2.94 17.86
CA ALA A 114 1.32 3.83 18.46
C ALA A 114 2.57 3.08 18.95
N ASP A 115 2.42 1.82 19.37
CA ASP A 115 3.52 0.93 19.74
C ASP A 115 3.26 -0.43 19.09
N VAL A 116 4.16 -0.88 18.25
CA VAL A 116 3.97 -2.07 17.42
C VAL A 116 5.20 -2.97 17.45
N GLU A 117 4.99 -4.28 17.36
CA GLU A 117 6.04 -5.28 17.49
C GLU A 117 7.16 -5.11 16.45
N TRP A 118 6.84 -4.72 15.23
CA TRP A 118 7.80 -4.56 14.14
C TRP A 118 8.61 -3.26 14.17
N ASP A 119 8.23 -2.30 15.01
CA ASP A 119 8.95 -1.03 15.26
C ASP A 119 8.61 -0.51 16.66
N PRO A 120 9.14 -1.13 17.73
CA PRO A 120 8.82 -0.75 19.11
C PRO A 120 9.11 0.73 19.38
N GLY A 121 8.10 1.43 19.89
CA GLY A 121 8.15 2.87 20.15
C GLY A 121 8.14 3.74 18.90
N ARG A 122 7.78 3.18 17.72
CA ARG A 122 7.72 3.93 16.45
C ARG A 122 8.95 4.80 16.21
N ARG A 123 10.11 4.21 16.26
CA ARG A 123 11.38 4.92 16.06
C ARG A 123 11.65 5.26 14.60
N TYR A 124 11.14 4.45 13.69
CA TYR A 124 11.41 4.52 12.25
C TYR A 124 10.19 4.90 11.43
N SER A 125 8.98 4.51 11.84
CA SER A 125 7.83 4.46 10.97
C SER A 125 6.59 5.16 11.50
N VAL A 126 5.72 5.60 10.57
CA VAL A 126 4.34 6.01 10.86
C VAL A 126 3.36 5.13 10.08
N PRO A 127 2.12 4.90 10.60
CA PRO A 127 1.11 4.16 9.85
C PRO A 127 0.78 4.85 8.54
N TRP A 128 0.70 4.06 7.45
CA TRP A 128 0.16 4.50 6.17
C TRP A 128 -1.29 4.07 6.05
N GLN A 129 -1.52 2.81 5.70
CA GLN A 129 -2.85 2.20 5.65
C GLN A 129 -2.76 0.74 6.10
N TRP A 130 -3.88 0.18 6.52
CA TRP A 130 -4.00 -1.22 6.88
C TRP A 130 -5.22 -1.86 6.24
N GLY A 131 -5.18 -3.16 6.07
CA GLY A 131 -6.25 -3.90 5.46
C GLY A 131 -6.09 -5.41 5.62
N VAL A 132 -6.83 -6.13 4.80
CA VAL A 132 -6.83 -7.59 4.78
C VAL A 132 -6.76 -8.10 3.35
N THR A 133 -6.24 -9.30 3.17
CA THR A 133 -6.34 -10.02 1.90
C THR A 133 -7.48 -11.03 1.98
N GLY A 134 -8.36 -10.98 1.00
CA GLY A 134 -9.56 -11.80 0.98
C GLY A 134 -10.00 -12.15 -0.44
N ILE A 135 -11.23 -12.62 -0.55
CA ILE A 135 -11.83 -13.06 -1.81
C ILE A 135 -12.71 -11.95 -2.40
N GLY A 136 -12.49 -11.63 -3.66
CA GLY A 136 -13.43 -10.83 -4.46
C GLY A 136 -14.05 -11.68 -5.54
N VAL A 137 -15.37 -11.60 -5.74
CA VAL A 137 -16.03 -12.26 -6.87
C VAL A 137 -17.01 -11.32 -7.55
N ASN A 138 -17.16 -11.48 -8.85
CA ASN A 138 -18.27 -10.91 -9.60
C ASN A 138 -19.42 -11.93 -9.64
N THR A 139 -20.53 -11.58 -8.98
CA THR A 139 -21.68 -12.49 -8.79
C THR A 139 -22.42 -12.86 -10.08
N LYS A 140 -22.08 -12.24 -11.20
CA LYS A 140 -22.54 -12.72 -12.52
C LYS A 140 -21.95 -14.08 -12.89
N PHE A 141 -20.80 -14.43 -12.32
CA PHE A 141 -20.10 -15.68 -12.63
C PHE A 141 -20.21 -16.70 -11.50
N TYR A 142 -20.27 -16.25 -10.24
CA TYR A 142 -20.28 -17.15 -9.09
C TYR A 142 -21.09 -16.56 -7.92
N ASN A 143 -22.00 -17.38 -7.34
CA ASN A 143 -22.87 -17.00 -6.24
C ASN A 143 -22.80 -18.00 -5.05
N GLY A 144 -21.74 -18.81 -4.96
CA GLY A 144 -21.54 -19.73 -3.85
C GLY A 144 -20.87 -19.07 -2.64
N ASP A 145 -20.34 -19.89 -1.72
CA ASP A 145 -19.60 -19.43 -0.53
C ASP A 145 -18.27 -18.78 -0.96
N ILE A 146 -18.09 -17.52 -0.60
CA ILE A 146 -16.87 -16.74 -0.87
C ILE A 146 -16.01 -16.53 0.40
N ASN A 147 -16.46 -17.02 1.56
CA ASN A 147 -15.70 -16.93 2.80
C ASN A 147 -14.75 -18.13 2.98
N THR A 148 -14.01 -18.48 1.94
CA THR A 148 -13.10 -19.63 1.95
C THR A 148 -11.95 -19.44 0.96
N SER A 149 -10.74 -19.85 1.36
CA SER A 149 -9.58 -19.90 0.48
C SER A 149 -9.71 -20.97 -0.63
N ALA A 150 -10.68 -21.86 -0.55
CA ALA A 150 -10.99 -22.82 -1.61
C ALA A 150 -11.29 -22.13 -2.96
N ILE A 151 -11.78 -20.88 -2.96
CA ILE A 151 -12.05 -20.12 -4.18
C ILE A 151 -10.82 -20.05 -5.09
N PHE A 152 -9.63 -19.88 -4.55
CA PHE A 152 -8.41 -19.83 -5.36
C PHE A 152 -7.56 -21.10 -5.29
N LEU A 153 -7.74 -21.95 -4.27
CA LEU A 153 -6.97 -23.20 -4.10
C LEU A 153 -7.63 -24.42 -4.77
N ASP A 154 -8.94 -24.50 -4.70
CA ASP A 154 -9.80 -25.53 -5.35
C ASP A 154 -10.99 -24.88 -6.05
N PRO A 155 -10.73 -24.03 -7.07
CA PRO A 155 -11.78 -23.20 -7.64
C PRO A 155 -12.96 -24.02 -8.17
N PRO A 156 -14.20 -23.54 -7.92
CA PRO A 156 -15.38 -24.04 -8.62
C PRO A 156 -15.22 -23.98 -10.14
N GLU A 157 -15.90 -24.86 -10.87
CA GLU A 157 -15.74 -24.98 -12.35
C GLU A 157 -15.97 -23.64 -13.06
N GLU A 158 -16.93 -22.84 -12.58
CA GLU A 158 -17.27 -21.53 -13.14
C GLU A 158 -16.13 -20.51 -13.05
N LEU A 159 -15.21 -20.69 -12.09
CA LEU A 159 -14.08 -19.79 -11.83
C LEU A 159 -12.74 -20.30 -12.42
N VAL A 160 -12.67 -21.56 -12.87
CA VAL A 160 -11.44 -22.11 -13.46
C VAL A 160 -11.02 -21.30 -14.70
N GLY A 161 -9.76 -20.88 -14.73
CA GLY A 161 -9.20 -20.06 -15.82
C GLY A 161 -9.71 -18.60 -15.84
N LYS A 162 -10.34 -18.12 -14.75
CA LYS A 162 -10.89 -16.76 -14.64
C LYS A 162 -10.52 -16.04 -13.34
N LEU A 163 -9.58 -16.60 -12.58
CA LEU A 163 -9.12 -16.04 -11.31
C LEU A 163 -7.83 -15.27 -11.46
N ASN A 164 -7.74 -14.14 -10.76
CA ASN A 164 -6.45 -13.50 -10.50
C ASN A 164 -6.07 -13.67 -9.02
N VAL A 165 -4.82 -13.99 -8.76
CA VAL A 165 -4.26 -14.13 -7.40
C VAL A 165 -3.17 -13.10 -7.21
N THR A 166 -3.10 -12.47 -6.05
CA THR A 166 -2.05 -11.49 -5.75
C THR A 166 -0.67 -12.09 -5.94
N PRO A 167 0.30 -11.34 -6.50
CA PRO A 167 1.69 -11.80 -6.62
C PRO A 167 2.46 -11.74 -5.29
N GLU A 168 1.83 -11.32 -4.19
CA GLU A 168 2.48 -11.23 -2.88
C GLU A 168 2.59 -12.61 -2.22
N MET A 169 3.83 -13.10 -2.12
CA MET A 169 4.18 -14.44 -1.64
C MET A 169 3.58 -14.75 -0.28
N ASN A 170 3.77 -13.86 0.68
CA ASN A 170 3.40 -14.13 2.07
C ASN A 170 1.89 -14.24 2.25
N ASP A 171 1.10 -13.44 1.53
CA ASP A 171 -0.36 -13.49 1.55
C ASP A 171 -0.88 -14.84 1.04
N VAL A 172 -0.34 -15.31 -0.09
CA VAL A 172 -0.74 -16.57 -0.71
C VAL A 172 -0.32 -17.78 0.13
N LEU A 173 0.90 -17.76 0.66
CA LEU A 173 1.38 -18.83 1.55
C LEU A 173 0.61 -18.85 2.86
N PHE A 174 0.35 -17.70 3.47
CA PHE A 174 -0.44 -17.61 4.70
C PHE A 174 -1.81 -18.28 4.53
N ALA A 175 -2.60 -17.83 3.55
CA ALA A 175 -3.92 -18.40 3.32
C ALA A 175 -3.89 -19.91 3.02
N THR A 176 -2.85 -20.37 2.29
CA THR A 176 -2.71 -21.80 1.97
C THR A 176 -2.29 -22.62 3.20
N ILE A 177 -1.42 -22.09 4.06
CA ILE A 177 -1.04 -22.74 5.34
C ILE A 177 -2.28 -22.87 6.23
N LYS A 178 -3.04 -21.77 6.39
CA LYS A 178 -4.30 -21.77 7.17
C LYS A 178 -5.35 -22.74 6.59
N TYR A 179 -5.44 -22.83 5.27
CA TYR A 179 -6.32 -23.80 4.61
C TYR A 179 -6.04 -25.26 5.00
N PHE A 180 -4.78 -25.58 5.30
CA PHE A 180 -4.37 -26.88 5.82
C PHE A 180 -4.32 -26.96 7.36
N GLY A 181 -4.81 -25.95 8.07
CA GLY A 181 -4.84 -25.90 9.53
C GLY A 181 -3.46 -25.70 10.19
N GLY A 182 -2.49 -25.20 9.44
CA GLY A 182 -1.17 -24.85 9.96
C GLY A 182 -1.12 -23.46 10.59
N ASP A 183 -0.11 -23.21 11.42
CA ASP A 183 0.18 -21.90 11.96
C ASP A 183 1.15 -21.14 11.06
N TRP A 184 0.98 -19.80 11.02
CA TRP A 184 1.94 -18.95 10.31
C TRP A 184 3.37 -19.14 10.86
N CYS A 185 4.35 -19.05 10.01
CA CYS A 185 5.76 -19.39 10.29
C CYS A 185 6.02 -20.88 10.62
N THR A 186 5.13 -21.79 10.21
CA THR A 186 5.34 -23.21 10.40
C THR A 186 6.59 -23.73 9.70
N THR A 187 7.31 -24.66 10.35
CA THR A 187 8.40 -25.45 9.77
C THR A 187 7.99 -26.91 9.52
N ASP A 188 6.72 -27.23 9.75
CA ASP A 188 6.20 -28.60 9.55
C ASP A 188 6.30 -28.97 8.06
N LYS A 189 7.18 -29.95 7.78
CA LYS A 189 7.48 -30.39 6.42
C LYS A 189 6.28 -31.01 5.71
N GLU A 190 5.38 -31.65 6.43
CA GLU A 190 4.17 -32.26 5.85
C GLU A 190 3.16 -31.18 5.46
N VAL A 191 2.99 -30.16 6.30
CA VAL A 191 2.18 -28.99 5.96
C VAL A 191 2.78 -28.26 4.75
N LEU A 192 4.07 -27.92 4.79
CA LEU A 192 4.75 -27.19 3.72
C LEU A 192 4.74 -27.94 2.38
N LYS A 193 4.84 -29.29 2.43
CA LYS A 193 4.68 -30.11 1.23
C LYS A 193 3.26 -30.00 0.64
N LYS A 194 2.23 -30.10 1.49
CA LYS A 194 0.83 -29.94 1.05
C LYS A 194 0.60 -28.54 0.45
N VAL A 195 1.13 -27.51 1.10
CA VAL A 195 1.05 -26.12 0.62
C VAL A 195 1.66 -25.97 -0.77
N ARG A 196 2.90 -26.46 -0.96
CA ARG A 196 3.58 -26.43 -2.25
C ARG A 196 2.78 -27.15 -3.33
N ASP A 197 2.40 -28.42 -3.05
CA ASP A 197 1.72 -29.26 -4.03
C ASP A 197 0.36 -28.67 -4.42
N LYS A 198 -0.38 -28.12 -3.44
CA LYS A 198 -1.66 -27.43 -3.68
C LYS A 198 -1.50 -26.15 -4.52
N LEU A 199 -0.51 -25.31 -4.21
CA LEU A 199 -0.29 -24.08 -4.97
C LEU A 199 0.15 -24.33 -6.42
N VAL A 200 1.00 -25.34 -6.65
CA VAL A 200 1.39 -25.76 -8.00
C VAL A 200 0.18 -26.26 -8.80
N GLU A 201 -0.69 -27.07 -8.17
CA GLU A 201 -1.94 -27.52 -8.79
C GLU A 201 -2.91 -26.35 -9.06
N ALA A 202 -3.12 -25.49 -8.07
CA ALA A 202 -4.05 -24.38 -8.14
C ALA A 202 -3.65 -23.33 -9.20
N LYS A 203 -2.37 -23.04 -9.32
CA LYS A 203 -1.85 -22.08 -10.31
C LYS A 203 -2.25 -22.43 -11.74
N ALA A 204 -2.30 -23.71 -12.08
CA ALA A 204 -2.72 -24.16 -13.41
C ALA A 204 -4.20 -23.82 -13.71
N LYS A 205 -4.99 -23.48 -12.69
CA LYS A 205 -6.39 -23.11 -12.78
C LYS A 205 -6.62 -21.60 -12.72
N TRP A 206 -5.57 -20.79 -12.44
CA TRP A 206 -5.66 -19.33 -12.44
C TRP A 206 -5.50 -18.75 -13.84
N LEU A 207 -6.07 -17.58 -14.07
CA LEU A 207 -5.87 -16.80 -15.29
C LEU A 207 -4.61 -15.96 -15.22
N ALA A 208 -4.40 -15.32 -14.06
CA ALA A 208 -3.32 -14.36 -13.88
C ALA A 208 -2.83 -14.28 -12.43
N MET A 209 -1.65 -13.67 -12.27
CA MET A 209 -1.09 -13.14 -11.04
C MET A 209 -0.58 -11.74 -11.35
N ASP A 210 -1.46 -10.73 -11.24
CA ASP A 210 -1.12 -9.36 -11.63
C ASP A 210 -1.83 -8.29 -10.78
N TYR A 211 -1.53 -7.02 -11.06
CA TYR A 211 -2.01 -5.84 -10.34
C TYR A 211 -3.29 -5.21 -10.95
N SER A 212 -3.92 -5.79 -11.97
CA SER A 212 -5.00 -5.17 -12.75
C SER A 212 -6.41 -5.42 -12.19
N VAL A 213 -6.57 -5.64 -10.89
CA VAL A 213 -7.86 -6.04 -10.27
C VAL A 213 -8.90 -4.95 -10.41
N THR A 214 -8.55 -3.69 -10.17
CA THR A 214 -9.49 -2.55 -10.22
C THR A 214 -10.09 -2.31 -11.61
N ASP A 215 -9.42 -2.75 -12.66
CA ASP A 215 -9.91 -2.61 -14.04
C ASP A 215 -10.68 -3.86 -14.51
N LYS A 216 -10.20 -5.05 -14.15
CA LYS A 216 -10.65 -6.30 -14.73
C LYS A 216 -11.75 -7.01 -13.94
N LEU A 217 -11.80 -6.86 -12.61
CA LEU A 217 -12.85 -7.47 -11.80
C LEU A 217 -14.23 -6.82 -12.04
N PRO A 218 -14.35 -5.47 -12.15
CA PRO A 218 -15.62 -4.83 -12.46
C PRO A 218 -16.17 -5.18 -13.84
N THR A 219 -15.31 -5.34 -14.84
CA THR A 219 -15.70 -5.67 -16.22
C THR A 219 -16.06 -7.14 -16.38
N GLY A 220 -15.56 -8.01 -15.48
CA GLY A 220 -15.75 -9.46 -15.56
C GLY A 220 -14.66 -10.19 -16.34
N ASP A 221 -13.59 -9.50 -16.74
CA ASP A 221 -12.39 -10.13 -17.28
C ASP A 221 -11.74 -11.05 -16.25
N TYR A 222 -11.85 -10.68 -14.95
CA TYR A 222 -11.69 -11.59 -13.83
C TYR A 222 -13.06 -11.91 -13.24
N ALA A 223 -13.41 -13.19 -13.12
CA ALA A 223 -14.61 -13.63 -12.43
C ALA A 223 -14.45 -13.61 -10.90
N GLY A 224 -13.22 -13.80 -10.43
CA GLY A 224 -12.88 -13.73 -9.03
C GLY A 224 -11.39 -13.46 -8.81
N VAL A 225 -11.07 -13.05 -7.59
CA VAL A 225 -9.71 -12.71 -7.17
C VAL A 225 -9.45 -13.14 -5.73
N TYR A 226 -8.19 -13.47 -5.40
CA TYR A 226 -7.65 -13.41 -4.04
C TYR A 226 -6.77 -12.18 -3.97
N TYR A 227 -7.22 -11.15 -3.25
CA TYR A 227 -6.59 -9.84 -3.33
C TYR A 227 -6.93 -8.93 -2.13
N TRP A 228 -6.33 -7.75 -2.07
CA TRP A 228 -6.51 -6.78 -1.00
C TRP A 228 -7.87 -6.09 -1.04
N ASN A 229 -8.45 -5.95 0.14
CA ASN A 229 -9.80 -5.43 0.37
C ASN A 229 -10.07 -4.06 -0.28
N GLY A 230 -9.13 -3.11 -0.22
CA GLY A 230 -9.33 -1.77 -0.82
C GLY A 230 -9.44 -1.80 -2.35
N ALA A 231 -8.65 -2.66 -3.03
CA ALA A 231 -8.75 -2.83 -4.48
C ALA A 231 -10.10 -3.46 -4.86
N ILE A 232 -10.58 -4.45 -4.07
CA ILE A 232 -11.89 -5.06 -4.28
C ILE A 232 -13.01 -4.05 -4.00
N MET A 233 -12.88 -3.20 -2.99
CA MET A 233 -13.82 -2.11 -2.73
C MET A 233 -13.89 -1.13 -3.91
N ARG A 234 -12.75 -0.70 -4.47
CA ARG A 234 -12.74 0.15 -5.69
C ARG A 234 -13.44 -0.52 -6.86
N SER A 235 -13.28 -1.85 -6.99
CA SER A 235 -13.99 -2.64 -8.01
C SER A 235 -15.50 -2.68 -7.76
N ARG A 236 -15.94 -2.89 -6.50
CA ARG A 236 -17.36 -2.88 -6.13
C ARG A 236 -18.04 -1.53 -6.34
N LEU A 237 -17.31 -0.44 -6.11
CA LEU A 237 -17.83 0.91 -6.36
C LEU A 237 -18.07 1.19 -7.85
N GLN A 238 -17.35 0.49 -8.74
CA GLN A 238 -17.58 0.55 -10.18
C GLN A 238 -18.69 -0.43 -10.62
N ASN A 239 -18.77 -1.61 -9.98
CA ASN A 239 -19.75 -2.63 -10.29
C ASN A 239 -20.31 -3.30 -9.01
N PRO A 240 -21.57 -3.04 -8.61
CA PRO A 240 -22.18 -3.56 -7.38
C PRO A 240 -22.35 -5.08 -7.35
N ASP A 241 -22.17 -5.77 -8.48
CA ASP A 241 -22.13 -7.22 -8.54
C ASP A 241 -20.84 -7.82 -7.97
N VAL A 242 -19.81 -7.01 -7.73
CA VAL A 242 -18.60 -7.43 -7.01
C VAL A 242 -18.92 -7.57 -5.51
N LYS A 243 -18.50 -8.68 -4.90
CA LYS A 243 -18.65 -8.95 -3.46
C LYS A 243 -17.30 -9.33 -2.86
N PHE A 244 -17.15 -9.03 -1.57
CA PHE A 244 -15.97 -9.35 -0.78
C PHE A 244 -16.29 -10.44 0.24
N GLY A 245 -15.34 -11.38 0.43
CA GLY A 245 -15.42 -12.45 1.42
C GLY A 245 -14.13 -12.57 2.23
N TYR A 246 -14.29 -12.95 3.51
CA TYR A 246 -13.20 -13.20 4.44
C TYR A 246 -12.99 -14.72 4.59
N PRO A 247 -11.86 -15.32 4.17
CA PRO A 247 -11.63 -16.75 4.33
C PRO A 247 -11.72 -17.19 5.79
N LYS A 248 -12.63 -18.09 6.11
CA LYS A 248 -12.88 -18.61 7.47
C LYS A 248 -11.72 -19.48 7.99
N GLU A 249 -10.91 -20.03 7.11
CA GLU A 249 -9.72 -20.81 7.46
C GLU A 249 -8.61 -19.91 8.04
N GLY A 250 -8.60 -18.64 7.64
CA GLY A 250 -7.67 -17.61 8.05
C GLY A 250 -7.37 -16.63 6.92
N TYR A 251 -7.25 -15.35 7.24
CA TYR A 251 -6.87 -14.31 6.30
C TYR A 251 -5.80 -13.39 6.92
N PRO A 252 -4.84 -12.91 6.11
CA PRO A 252 -3.80 -12.03 6.61
C PRO A 252 -4.33 -10.62 6.80
N VAL A 253 -3.94 -10.00 7.92
CA VAL A 253 -4.08 -8.57 8.21
C VAL A 253 -2.73 -7.92 7.99
N PHE A 254 -2.66 -6.84 7.27
CA PHE A 254 -1.42 -6.09 7.01
C PHE A 254 -1.49 -4.65 7.51
N MET A 255 -0.34 -4.06 7.78
CA MET A 255 -0.14 -2.63 7.99
C MET A 255 1.08 -2.21 7.17
N ASP A 256 0.90 -1.20 6.33
CA ASP A 256 1.99 -0.55 5.65
C ASP A 256 2.40 0.73 6.40
N SER A 257 3.68 1.00 6.39
CA SER A 257 4.23 2.09 7.19
C SER A 257 5.20 2.93 6.36
N VAL A 258 5.09 4.25 6.47
CA VAL A 258 6.05 5.18 5.86
C VAL A 258 7.33 5.19 6.67
N VAL A 259 8.46 5.01 6.00
CA VAL A 259 9.80 5.09 6.57
C VAL A 259 10.72 5.94 5.70
N ILE A 260 11.75 6.55 6.32
CA ILE A 260 12.78 7.30 5.61
C ILE A 260 13.99 6.41 5.38
N LEU A 261 14.50 6.38 4.16
CA LEU A 261 15.68 5.61 3.81
C LEU A 261 16.95 6.23 4.42
N LYS A 262 17.93 5.39 4.75
CA LYS A 262 19.18 5.79 5.41
C LYS A 262 20.01 6.77 4.58
N ASP A 263 19.95 6.63 3.27
CA ASP A 263 20.67 7.44 2.28
C ASP A 263 19.81 8.54 1.63
N ALA A 264 18.62 8.81 2.21
CA ALA A 264 17.72 9.87 1.77
C ALA A 264 18.45 11.22 1.71
N LYS A 265 18.24 11.96 0.63
CA LYS A 265 18.84 13.28 0.43
C LYS A 265 17.96 14.41 0.97
N ASN A 266 16.63 14.19 0.96
CA ASN A 266 15.64 15.20 1.32
C ASN A 266 14.99 14.88 2.68
N VAL A 267 15.81 14.62 3.71
CA VAL A 267 15.37 14.13 5.04
C VAL A 267 14.37 15.08 5.70
N ASP A 268 14.57 16.39 5.62
CA ASP A 268 13.66 17.36 6.26
C ASP A 268 12.29 17.35 5.58
N ASN A 269 12.22 17.28 4.26
CA ASN A 269 10.98 17.14 3.51
C ASN A 269 10.29 15.80 3.80
N ALA A 270 11.07 14.72 3.93
CA ALA A 270 10.55 13.40 4.30
C ALA A 270 9.95 13.39 5.71
N LYS A 271 10.58 14.04 6.70
CA LYS A 271 10.04 14.22 8.06
C LYS A 271 8.78 15.11 8.06
N ALA A 272 8.79 16.19 7.27
CA ALA A 272 7.60 17.03 7.10
C ALA A 272 6.43 16.22 6.52
N PHE A 273 6.68 15.36 5.53
CA PHE A 273 5.68 14.47 4.95
C PHE A 273 5.15 13.45 5.95
N MET A 274 6.03 12.80 6.75
CA MET A 274 5.59 11.90 7.84
C MET A 274 4.66 12.61 8.82
N ASN A 275 5.01 13.81 9.26
CA ASN A 275 4.15 14.58 10.16
C ASN A 275 2.83 15.01 9.49
N PHE A 276 2.89 15.38 8.22
CA PHE A 276 1.73 15.84 7.44
C PHE A 276 0.67 14.75 7.27
N ILE A 277 1.06 13.51 6.96
CA ILE A 277 0.12 12.40 6.77
C ILE A 277 -0.54 11.92 8.06
N MET A 278 0.03 12.23 9.23
CA MET A 278 -0.58 11.95 10.53
C MET A 278 -1.65 12.97 10.95
N ALA A 279 -1.93 14.00 10.15
CA ALA A 279 -3.10 14.85 10.36
C ALA A 279 -4.37 14.10 9.91
N PRO A 280 -5.46 14.11 10.74
CA PRO A 280 -6.67 13.32 10.45
C PRO A 280 -7.27 13.55 9.06
N GLU A 281 -7.35 14.81 8.64
CA GLU A 281 -7.84 15.17 7.30
C GLU A 281 -6.98 14.57 6.18
N ASN A 282 -5.66 14.61 6.34
CA ASN A 282 -4.72 14.09 5.35
C ASN A 282 -4.73 12.55 5.29
N ALA A 283 -4.82 11.89 6.45
CA ALA A 283 -5.00 10.44 6.51
C ALA A 283 -6.30 9.99 5.82
N ALA A 284 -7.38 10.75 6.01
CA ALA A 284 -8.64 10.47 5.31
C ALA A 284 -8.53 10.62 3.78
N MET A 285 -7.74 11.57 3.27
CA MET A 285 -7.51 11.70 1.82
C MET A 285 -6.85 10.45 1.23
N LEU A 286 -5.93 9.80 1.97
CA LEU A 286 -5.34 8.52 1.58
C LEU A 286 -6.39 7.41 1.54
N SER A 287 -7.16 7.28 2.63
CA SER A 287 -8.22 6.27 2.73
C SER A 287 -9.31 6.46 1.66
N ASN A 288 -9.72 7.70 1.40
CA ASN A 288 -10.73 8.00 0.38
C ASN A 288 -10.26 7.64 -1.04
N PHE A 289 -8.97 7.78 -1.32
CA PHE A 289 -8.40 7.40 -2.61
C PHE A 289 -8.26 5.87 -2.74
N ALA A 290 -7.53 5.25 -1.81
CA ALA A 290 -7.15 3.84 -1.93
C ALA A 290 -8.19 2.87 -1.37
N LYS A 291 -9.20 3.38 -0.61
CA LYS A 291 -10.28 2.62 0.02
C LYS A 291 -9.81 1.61 1.09
N TYR A 292 -8.71 1.92 1.77
CA TYR A 292 -8.24 1.18 2.94
C TYR A 292 -8.46 1.98 4.22
N ALA A 293 -8.46 1.29 5.35
CA ALA A 293 -8.42 1.93 6.65
C ALA A 293 -7.03 2.53 6.93
N ASN A 294 -6.94 3.53 7.80
CA ASN A 294 -5.68 4.13 8.26
C ASN A 294 -5.53 4.00 9.79
N GLY A 295 -4.37 4.38 10.29
CA GLY A 295 -4.05 4.30 11.72
C GLY A 295 -4.18 5.62 12.47
N ILE A 296 -4.96 6.59 11.98
CA ILE A 296 -5.03 7.96 12.54
C ILE A 296 -6.43 8.25 13.09
N LYS A 297 -6.52 8.50 14.41
CA LYS A 297 -7.76 8.87 15.07
C LYS A 297 -8.32 10.19 14.55
N GLY A 298 -9.65 10.25 14.45
CA GLY A 298 -10.36 11.43 13.99
C GLY A 298 -10.39 11.58 12.47
N SER A 299 -9.75 10.68 11.72
CA SER A 299 -9.83 10.66 10.27
C SER A 299 -11.21 10.23 9.78
N GLU A 300 -11.97 9.48 10.58
CA GLU A 300 -13.27 8.90 10.24
C GLU A 300 -14.30 9.96 9.85
N GLN A 301 -14.21 11.16 10.47
CA GLN A 301 -15.12 12.27 10.15
C GLN A 301 -14.90 12.90 8.77
N PHE A 302 -13.74 12.64 8.15
CA PHE A 302 -13.37 13.12 6.81
C PHE A 302 -13.42 12.02 5.76
N MET A 303 -13.73 10.77 6.16
CA MET A 303 -13.85 9.67 5.23
C MET A 303 -15.16 9.72 4.45
N ASP A 304 -15.12 9.27 3.19
CA ASP A 304 -16.27 9.13 2.32
C ASP A 304 -17.34 8.24 2.96
N LYS A 305 -18.62 8.61 2.78
CA LYS A 305 -19.74 7.87 3.35
C LYS A 305 -19.80 6.40 2.90
N GLU A 306 -19.35 6.12 1.69
CA GLU A 306 -19.30 4.76 1.13
C GLU A 306 -18.32 3.84 1.84
N MET A 307 -17.35 4.39 2.58
CA MET A 307 -16.43 3.63 3.42
C MET A 307 -17.07 3.23 4.77
N GLN A 308 -18.09 3.98 5.21
CA GLN A 308 -18.75 3.72 6.48
C GLN A 308 -19.62 2.46 6.36
N GLY A 309 -19.25 1.41 7.09
CA GLY A 309 -19.96 0.13 7.06
C GLY A 309 -19.73 -0.70 5.79
N ALA A 310 -18.73 -0.34 4.96
CA ALA A 310 -18.37 -1.12 3.79
C ALA A 310 -17.98 -2.56 4.17
N PRO A 311 -18.48 -3.58 3.47
CA PRO A 311 -18.21 -4.98 3.81
C PRO A 311 -16.71 -5.35 3.71
N GLU A 312 -15.93 -4.60 2.95
CA GLU A 312 -14.48 -4.75 2.84
C GLU A 312 -13.73 -4.21 4.05
N LEU A 313 -14.35 -3.31 4.83
CA LEU A 313 -13.71 -2.62 5.96
C LEU A 313 -14.30 -3.04 7.32
N VAL A 314 -15.49 -3.64 7.32
CA VAL A 314 -16.17 -4.11 8.53
C VAL A 314 -16.16 -5.63 8.55
N ILE A 315 -15.27 -6.19 9.36
CA ILE A 315 -15.14 -7.64 9.50
C ILE A 315 -16.39 -8.18 10.24
N PRO A 316 -17.09 -9.20 9.69
CA PRO A 316 -18.16 -9.87 10.42
C PRO A 316 -17.66 -10.48 11.73
N ALA A 317 -18.42 -10.30 12.83
CA ALA A 317 -18.00 -10.72 14.17
C ALA A 317 -17.63 -12.22 14.25
N GLU A 318 -18.32 -13.07 13.49
CA GLU A 318 -18.04 -14.51 13.42
C GLU A 318 -16.74 -14.86 12.69
N LEU A 319 -16.18 -13.92 11.90
CA LEU A 319 -14.95 -14.10 11.13
C LEU A 319 -13.77 -13.30 11.72
N GLU A 320 -13.99 -12.48 12.75
CA GLU A 320 -12.97 -11.64 13.34
C GLU A 320 -11.77 -12.47 13.88
N SER A 321 -12.05 -13.63 14.50
CA SER A 321 -11.01 -14.50 15.05
C SER A 321 -10.18 -15.24 13.99
N ALA A 322 -10.60 -15.23 12.73
CA ALA A 322 -9.85 -15.83 11.61
C ALA A 322 -8.78 -14.87 11.04
N GLY A 323 -8.87 -13.57 11.35
CA GLY A 323 -7.87 -12.57 10.96
C GLY A 323 -6.60 -12.69 11.82
N GLU A 324 -5.44 -12.79 11.19
CA GLU A 324 -4.16 -12.84 11.88
C GLU A 324 -3.19 -11.84 11.26
N PHE A 325 -2.47 -11.09 12.11
CA PHE A 325 -1.53 -10.11 11.63
C PHE A 325 -0.32 -10.80 10.98
N LEU A 326 -0.03 -10.40 9.74
CA LEU A 326 1.08 -10.97 9.00
C LEU A 326 2.40 -10.35 9.50
N LEU A 327 3.14 -11.10 10.33
CA LEU A 327 4.43 -10.70 10.87
C LEU A 327 5.56 -11.49 10.20
N SER A 328 6.80 -11.01 10.39
CA SER A 328 8.00 -11.68 9.87
C SER A 328 8.19 -13.05 10.50
N CYS A 329 8.55 -14.02 9.67
CA CYS A 329 9.09 -15.28 10.14
C CYS A 329 10.62 -15.21 10.32
N GLU A 330 11.16 -16.16 11.09
CA GLU A 330 12.61 -16.32 11.20
C GLU A 330 13.25 -16.55 9.81
N PRO A 331 14.49 -16.13 9.59
CA PRO A 331 15.13 -16.13 8.26
C PRO A 331 15.18 -17.51 7.58
N ASP A 332 15.32 -18.59 8.33
CA ASP A 332 15.33 -19.96 7.81
C ASP A 332 13.93 -20.40 7.32
N VAL A 333 12.87 -19.98 8.01
CA VAL A 333 11.48 -20.19 7.60
C VAL A 333 11.19 -19.40 6.33
N GLN A 334 11.62 -18.13 6.29
CA GLN A 334 11.46 -17.29 5.11
C GLN A 334 12.14 -17.88 3.87
N GLN A 335 13.31 -18.52 4.04
CA GLN A 335 13.99 -19.22 2.96
C GLN A 335 13.20 -20.45 2.47
N LEU A 336 12.53 -21.20 3.37
CA LEU A 336 11.65 -22.30 2.99
C LEU A 336 10.49 -21.80 2.14
N TYR A 337 9.85 -20.70 2.55
CA TYR A 337 8.74 -20.08 1.84
C TYR A 337 9.14 -19.56 0.47
N THR A 338 10.28 -18.89 0.37
CA THR A 338 10.85 -18.44 -0.91
C THR A 338 11.10 -19.59 -1.89
N ARG A 339 11.56 -20.77 -1.40
CA ARG A 339 11.74 -21.95 -2.24
C ARG A 339 10.41 -22.48 -2.78
N ILE A 340 9.39 -22.56 -1.94
CA ILE A 340 8.04 -22.96 -2.36
C ILE A 340 7.52 -21.97 -3.42
N TRP A 341 7.62 -20.68 -3.14
CA TRP A 341 7.15 -19.64 -4.06
C TRP A 341 7.86 -19.69 -5.42
N THR A 342 9.16 -19.92 -5.43
CA THR A 342 9.94 -20.11 -6.65
C THR A 342 9.44 -21.28 -7.50
N GLU A 343 8.97 -22.36 -6.87
CA GLU A 343 8.35 -23.48 -7.59
C GLU A 343 6.97 -23.12 -8.13
N VAL A 344 6.18 -22.39 -7.37
CA VAL A 344 4.86 -21.90 -7.81
C VAL A 344 4.97 -20.95 -9.01
N GLN A 345 6.01 -20.13 -9.07
CA GLN A 345 6.20 -19.16 -10.16
C GLN A 345 6.63 -19.78 -11.50
N LYS A 346 7.15 -21.01 -11.51
CA LYS A 346 7.50 -21.74 -12.76
C LYS A 346 6.26 -22.16 -13.53
#